data_32bdfbde8fa8f133fc827081e149f51d
#
_entry.id   32bdfbde8fa8f133fc827081e149f51d
#
_cell.length_a   1.000
_cell.length_b   1.000
_cell.length_c   1.000
_cell.angle_alpha   90.00
_cell.angle_beta   90.00
_cell.angle_gamma   90.00
#
_symmetry.space_group_name_H-M   'P 1'
#
loop_
_entity.id
_entity.type
_entity.pdbx_description
1 polymer ?
#
loop_
_entity_poly.entity_id
_entity_poly.type
_entity_poly.pdbx_seq_one_letter_code
_entity_poly.pdbx_strand_id
1 'polypeptide(L)'
;MPDDPAPAPAAEAPAQELPKPRPKDEPETVVALREMIEGKLATLGGYLVDNHGNYVLGLQTARTFVVPTWLENGATVVRVFAITNLAVPVTAELTQWLLEKNLEFVFGAFALDVENGAIWFNHNLLGQFAAPEELEATIAAVIETANRFDDEIKTRFGGRLYVEGAEGVVPPPAAPGYL
;
A
#
# COMPACT_ATOMS: atom_id res chain seq x y z
N MET A 1 -45.55 -22.23 22.24
CA MET A 1 -44.64 -21.38 21.43
C MET A 1 -43.56 -20.87 22.36
N PRO A 2 -42.31 -21.26 22.22
CA PRO A 2 -41.23 -20.67 23.00
C PRO A 2 -40.82 -19.35 22.37
N ASP A 3 -40.65 -18.34 23.21
CA ASP A 3 -40.16 -17.01 22.88
C ASP A 3 -38.73 -17.09 22.31
N ASP A 4 -38.58 -16.53 21.13
CA ASP A 4 -37.28 -16.36 20.46
C ASP A 4 -36.58 -15.17 21.11
N PRO A 5 -35.34 -15.33 21.63
CA PRO A 5 -34.63 -14.20 22.24
C PRO A 5 -34.20 -13.18 21.18
N ALA A 6 -34.44 -11.92 21.47
CA ALA A 6 -34.08 -10.79 20.66
C ALA A 6 -32.54 -10.81 20.31
N PRO A 7 -32.15 -10.41 19.11
CA PRO A 7 -30.73 -10.36 18.73
C PRO A 7 -29.98 -9.36 19.60
N ALA A 8 -28.82 -9.80 20.07
CA ALA A 8 -27.90 -8.97 20.84
C ALA A 8 -27.47 -7.73 20.03
N PRO A 9 -27.30 -6.55 20.68
CA PRO A 9 -26.84 -5.35 19.99
C PRO A 9 -25.45 -5.61 19.37
N ALA A 10 -25.29 -5.20 18.11
CA ALA A 10 -24.03 -5.26 17.41
C ALA A 10 -22.96 -4.51 18.23
N ALA A 11 -21.85 -5.17 18.53
CA ALA A 11 -20.74 -4.56 19.22
C ALA A 11 -20.25 -3.37 18.40
N GLU A 12 -20.30 -2.17 19.00
CA GLU A 12 -19.66 -0.99 18.43
C GLU A 12 -18.18 -1.31 18.20
N ALA A 13 -17.74 -1.13 16.96
CA ALA A 13 -16.33 -1.24 16.62
C ALA A 13 -15.54 -0.23 17.49
N PRO A 14 -14.43 -0.62 18.11
CA PRO A 14 -13.65 0.27 18.94
C PRO A 14 -13.23 1.49 18.11
N ALA A 15 -13.48 2.69 18.66
CA ALA A 15 -13.00 3.93 18.09
C ALA A 15 -11.48 3.82 17.92
N GLN A 16 -11.02 3.81 16.67
CA GLN A 16 -9.60 3.74 16.38
C GLN A 16 -8.96 5.05 16.84
N GLU A 17 -8.14 4.96 17.89
CA GLU A 17 -7.21 6.05 18.23
C GLU A 17 -6.34 6.33 17.03
N LEU A 18 -6.35 7.59 16.56
CA LEU A 18 -5.49 8.06 15.50
C LEU A 18 -4.03 7.92 15.94
N PRO A 19 -3.22 7.08 15.29
CA PRO A 19 -1.86 6.85 15.70
C PRO A 19 -0.92 7.93 15.18
N LYS A 20 0.10 8.15 15.93
CA LYS A 20 1.23 9.07 15.77
C LYS A 20 2.45 8.26 15.35
N PRO A 21 3.46 8.85 14.74
CA PRO A 21 3.87 10.23 14.68
C PRO A 21 3.92 10.78 13.24
N ARG A 22 3.39 11.96 13.04
CA ARG A 22 3.72 12.77 11.86
C ARG A 22 5.15 13.29 12.00
N PRO A 23 5.96 13.35 10.94
CA PRO A 23 7.25 14.03 10.98
C PRO A 23 7.05 15.46 11.49
N LYS A 24 7.89 15.91 12.43
CA LYS A 24 7.75 17.21 13.06
C LYS A 24 7.90 18.41 12.08
N ASP A 25 8.51 18.15 10.93
CA ASP A 25 8.84 19.15 9.92
C ASP A 25 8.05 18.94 8.62
N GLU A 26 6.87 18.34 8.70
CA GLU A 26 6.03 18.05 7.53
C GLU A 26 5.46 19.36 6.96
N PRO A 27 5.63 19.65 5.63
CA PRO A 27 5.09 20.82 4.99
C PRO A 27 3.57 20.90 5.08
N GLU A 28 2.99 22.11 5.15
CA GLU A 28 1.54 22.33 5.20
C GLU A 28 0.80 21.69 4.01
N THR A 29 1.44 21.64 2.84
CA THR A 29 0.91 20.98 1.65
C THR A 29 0.73 19.47 1.83
N VAL A 30 1.59 18.82 2.61
CA VAL A 30 1.47 17.40 2.95
C VAL A 30 0.38 17.19 4.01
N VAL A 31 0.21 18.13 4.94
CA VAL A 31 -0.88 18.07 5.93
C VAL A 31 -2.24 18.06 5.21
N ALA A 32 -2.46 19.00 4.27
CA ALA A 32 -3.68 19.04 3.48
C ALA A 32 -3.88 17.76 2.64
N LEU A 33 -2.79 17.22 2.08
CA LEU A 33 -2.83 15.95 1.34
C LEU A 33 -3.25 14.77 2.24
N ARG A 34 -2.76 14.73 3.49
CA ARG A 34 -3.18 13.71 4.47
C ARG A 34 -4.65 13.79 4.80
N GLU A 35 -5.20 14.99 4.99
CA GLU A 35 -6.63 15.18 5.27
C GLU A 35 -7.50 14.63 4.12
N MET A 36 -7.10 14.87 2.88
CA MET A 36 -7.78 14.30 1.71
C MET A 36 -7.69 12.76 1.70
N ILE A 37 -6.50 12.21 1.95
CA ILE A 37 -6.27 10.76 2.00
C ILE A 37 -7.10 10.13 3.11
N GLU A 38 -7.03 10.66 4.33
CA GLU A 38 -7.77 10.15 5.49
C GLU A 38 -9.28 10.16 5.25
N GLY A 39 -9.80 11.26 4.69
CA GLY A 39 -11.20 11.37 4.31
C GLY A 39 -11.63 10.30 3.31
N LYS A 40 -10.82 10.01 2.31
CA LYS A 40 -11.12 8.96 1.32
C LYS A 40 -10.99 7.56 1.94
N LEU A 41 -9.91 7.28 2.68
CA LEU A 41 -9.69 5.97 3.29
C LEU A 41 -10.76 5.59 4.30
N ALA A 42 -11.32 6.57 5.02
CA ALA A 42 -12.45 6.34 5.92
C ALA A 42 -13.69 5.82 5.18
N THR A 43 -13.91 6.24 3.93
CA THR A 43 -15.03 5.75 3.09
C THR A 43 -14.82 4.35 2.53
N LEU A 44 -13.55 3.88 2.48
CA LEU A 44 -13.17 2.56 1.97
C LEU A 44 -13.14 1.45 3.05
N GLY A 45 -13.66 1.71 4.23
CA GLY A 45 -13.72 0.72 5.30
C GLY A 45 -12.64 0.88 6.37
N GLY A 46 -11.89 1.97 6.33
CA GLY A 46 -10.88 2.31 7.31
C GLY A 46 -9.45 1.91 6.93
N TYR A 47 -8.52 2.28 7.78
CA TYR A 47 -7.08 2.06 7.60
C TYR A 47 -6.39 1.92 8.95
N LEU A 48 -5.20 1.34 8.93
CA LEU A 48 -4.25 1.42 10.04
C LEU A 48 -3.18 2.46 9.69
N VAL A 49 -2.45 2.93 10.69
CA VAL A 49 -1.26 3.76 10.47
C VAL A 49 -0.06 3.05 11.08
N ASP A 50 1.01 2.94 10.33
CA ASP A 50 2.24 2.33 10.80
C ASP A 50 3.09 3.28 11.66
N ASN A 51 4.21 2.78 12.20
CA ASN A 51 5.12 3.56 13.05
C ASN A 51 5.80 4.73 12.33
N HIS A 52 5.68 4.81 10.99
CA HIS A 52 6.23 5.87 10.15
C HIS A 52 5.17 6.89 9.71
N GLY A 53 3.91 6.68 10.13
CA GLY A 53 2.80 7.55 9.74
C GLY A 53 2.25 7.24 8.33
N ASN A 54 2.53 6.06 7.78
CA ASN A 54 1.95 5.61 6.53
C ASN A 54 0.61 4.93 6.76
N TYR A 55 -0.29 5.06 5.82
CA TYR A 55 -1.59 4.39 5.86
C TYR A 55 -1.48 2.99 5.30
N VAL A 56 -2.06 2.02 6.00
CA VAL A 56 -2.00 0.60 5.65
C VAL A 56 -3.42 0.06 5.50
N LEU A 57 -3.72 -0.50 4.35
CA LEU A 57 -4.96 -1.19 4.07
C LEU A 57 -4.68 -2.70 3.99
N GLY A 58 -5.45 -3.47 4.74
CA GLY A 58 -5.37 -4.94 4.71
C GLY A 58 -6.55 -5.50 3.92
N LEU A 59 -6.34 -5.84 2.66
CA LEU A 59 -7.33 -6.49 1.82
C LEU A 59 -6.74 -7.76 1.20
N GLN A 60 -7.34 -8.90 1.53
CA GLN A 60 -6.94 -10.23 1.04
C GLN A 60 -5.48 -10.60 1.40
N THR A 61 -4.67 -11.02 0.41
CA THR A 61 -3.29 -11.50 0.59
C THR A 61 -2.24 -10.38 0.49
N ALA A 62 -2.60 -9.20 -0.02
CA ALA A 62 -1.69 -8.07 -0.14
C ALA A 62 -2.01 -6.98 0.88
N ARG A 63 -0.97 -6.46 1.54
CA ARG A 63 -1.06 -5.20 2.29
C ARG A 63 -0.67 -4.06 1.38
N THR A 64 -1.56 -3.10 1.27
CA THR A 64 -1.33 -1.90 0.47
C THR A 64 -1.02 -0.72 1.37
N PHE A 65 0.00 0.02 0.99
CA PHE A 65 0.49 1.19 1.69
C PHE A 65 0.15 2.44 0.87
N VAL A 66 -0.34 3.47 1.56
CA VAL A 66 -0.53 4.80 0.99
C VAL A 66 0.36 5.75 1.76
N VAL A 67 1.34 6.33 1.07
CA VAL A 67 2.43 7.11 1.68
C VAL A 67 2.46 8.51 1.05
N PRO A 68 1.91 9.51 1.74
CA PRO A 68 2.12 10.89 1.35
C PRO A 68 3.55 11.31 1.65
N THR A 69 4.19 11.94 0.68
CA THR A 69 5.57 12.44 0.81
C THR A 69 5.75 13.72 0.00
N TRP A 70 6.92 14.32 0.10
CA TRP A 70 7.28 15.50 -0.69
C TRP A 70 8.68 15.35 -1.26
N LEU A 71 8.90 16.05 -2.35
CA LEU A 71 10.19 16.11 -3.05
C LEU A 71 10.96 17.35 -2.62
N GLU A 72 12.24 17.41 -2.92
CA GLU A 72 13.09 18.57 -2.59
C GLU A 72 12.61 19.89 -3.20
N ASN A 73 11.95 19.82 -4.36
CA ASN A 73 11.34 20.98 -5.01
C ASN A 73 9.99 21.42 -4.40
N GLY A 74 9.54 20.77 -3.32
CA GLY A 74 8.29 21.05 -2.62
C GLY A 74 7.04 20.41 -3.23
N ALA A 75 7.17 19.69 -4.35
CA ALA A 75 6.04 18.95 -4.91
C ALA A 75 5.65 17.78 -3.98
N THR A 76 4.35 17.54 -3.84
CA THR A 76 3.84 16.43 -3.05
C THR A 76 3.55 15.22 -3.93
N VAL A 77 3.72 14.03 -3.36
CA VAL A 77 3.49 12.74 -4.03
C VAL A 77 2.71 11.83 -3.09
N VAL A 78 1.73 11.12 -3.62
CA VAL A 78 1.11 9.98 -2.95
C VAL A 78 1.68 8.70 -3.58
N ARG A 79 2.44 7.95 -2.80
CA ARG A 79 2.91 6.63 -3.22
C ARG A 79 1.89 5.60 -2.76
N VAL A 80 1.37 4.82 -3.71
CA VAL A 80 0.49 3.69 -3.42
C VAL A 80 1.21 2.42 -3.86
N PHE A 81 1.47 1.51 -2.94
CA PHE A 81 2.16 0.27 -3.29
C PHE A 81 1.70 -0.90 -2.43
N ALA A 82 1.85 -2.09 -2.97
CA ALA A 82 1.66 -3.34 -2.25
C ALA A 82 2.93 -4.19 -2.37
N ILE A 83 3.35 -4.78 -1.24
CA ILE A 83 4.40 -5.79 -1.25
C ILE A 83 3.72 -7.12 -1.54
N THR A 84 4.08 -7.75 -2.66
CA THR A 84 3.50 -9.02 -3.07
C THR A 84 4.22 -10.20 -2.42
N ASN A 85 5.54 -10.27 -2.63
CA ASN A 85 6.34 -11.43 -2.22
C ASN A 85 7.63 -10.98 -1.54
N LEU A 86 8.14 -11.86 -0.68
CA LEU A 86 9.39 -11.71 0.05
C LEU A 86 10.30 -12.90 -0.17
N ALA A 87 11.62 -12.65 -0.02
CA ALA A 87 12.65 -13.67 -0.12
C ALA A 87 12.57 -14.48 -1.42
N VAL A 88 12.18 -13.82 -2.52
CA VAL A 88 12.19 -14.43 -3.86
C VAL A 88 13.62 -14.51 -4.35
N PRO A 89 14.09 -15.66 -4.83
CA PRO A 89 15.42 -15.76 -5.45
C PRO A 89 15.56 -14.82 -6.64
N VAL A 90 16.53 -13.90 -6.57
CA VAL A 90 16.75 -12.92 -7.62
C VAL A 90 17.53 -13.57 -8.77
N THR A 91 16.83 -13.87 -9.84
CA THR A 91 17.38 -14.51 -11.04
C THR A 91 17.16 -13.63 -12.27
N ALA A 92 17.93 -13.89 -13.33
CA ALA A 92 17.73 -13.21 -14.61
C ALA A 92 16.32 -13.48 -15.18
N GLU A 93 15.79 -14.69 -15.00
CA GLU A 93 14.43 -15.04 -15.43
C GLU A 93 13.36 -14.22 -14.71
N LEU A 94 13.46 -14.07 -13.37
CA LEU A 94 12.57 -13.23 -12.60
C LEU A 94 12.61 -11.78 -13.10
N THR A 95 13.83 -11.24 -13.26
CA THR A 95 14.00 -9.84 -13.69
C THR A 95 13.41 -9.61 -15.07
N GLN A 96 13.65 -10.50 -16.01
CA GLN A 96 13.08 -10.42 -17.35
C GLN A 96 11.54 -10.49 -17.30
N TRP A 97 11.00 -11.42 -16.54
CA TRP A 97 9.54 -11.57 -16.40
C TRP A 97 8.90 -10.30 -15.82
N LEU A 98 9.48 -9.70 -14.78
CA LEU A 98 8.97 -8.45 -14.20
C LEU A 98 8.99 -7.29 -15.22
N LEU A 99 10.06 -7.19 -16.02
CA LEU A 99 10.16 -6.17 -17.08
C LEU A 99 9.11 -6.39 -18.18
N GLU A 100 8.90 -7.64 -18.60
CA GLU A 100 7.88 -7.99 -19.60
C GLU A 100 6.47 -7.68 -19.06
N LYS A 101 6.18 -8.00 -17.79
CA LYS A 101 4.92 -7.67 -17.15
C LYS A 101 4.69 -6.16 -17.06
N ASN A 102 5.72 -5.39 -16.77
CA ASN A 102 5.61 -3.93 -16.72
C ASN A 102 5.19 -3.29 -18.06
N LEU A 103 5.44 -3.96 -19.19
CA LEU A 103 4.95 -3.50 -20.50
C LEU A 103 3.44 -3.72 -20.70
N GLU A 104 2.82 -4.60 -19.91
CA GLU A 104 1.39 -4.91 -20.00
C GLU A 104 0.53 -3.90 -19.21
N PHE A 105 1.12 -3.19 -18.25
CA PHE A 105 0.39 -2.27 -17.39
C PHE A 105 0.25 -0.87 -18.00
N VAL A 106 -0.95 -0.32 -17.93
CA VAL A 106 -1.20 1.09 -18.27
C VAL A 106 -0.71 2.01 -17.15
N PHE A 107 -0.87 1.57 -15.91
CA PHE A 107 -0.49 2.30 -14.71
C PHE A 107 0.23 1.38 -13.75
N GLY A 108 1.21 1.93 -13.05
CA GLY A 108 2.01 1.21 -12.09
C GLY A 108 3.06 0.31 -12.71
N ALA A 109 3.89 -0.25 -11.84
CA ALA A 109 4.96 -1.15 -12.23
C ALA A 109 5.40 -2.04 -11.06
N PHE A 110 5.90 -3.22 -11.37
CA PHE A 110 6.69 -4.01 -10.43
C PHE A 110 8.05 -3.38 -10.18
N ALA A 111 8.46 -3.42 -8.93
CA ALA A 111 9.80 -3.09 -8.50
C ALA A 111 10.38 -4.28 -7.71
N LEU A 112 11.68 -4.48 -7.82
CA LEU A 112 12.41 -5.55 -7.16
C LEU A 112 13.48 -4.96 -6.23
N ASP A 113 13.36 -5.25 -4.95
CA ASP A 113 14.45 -5.09 -3.99
C ASP A 113 15.39 -6.28 -4.11
N VAL A 114 16.52 -6.05 -4.75
CA VAL A 114 17.50 -7.10 -5.07
C VAL A 114 18.19 -7.63 -3.82
N GLU A 115 18.33 -6.83 -2.77
CA GLU A 115 19.02 -7.22 -1.54
C GLU A 115 18.16 -8.20 -0.71
N ASN A 116 16.85 -7.94 -0.63
CA ASN A 116 15.94 -8.70 0.20
C ASN A 116 15.06 -9.68 -0.59
N GLY A 117 15.12 -9.65 -1.92
CA GLY A 117 14.24 -10.43 -2.78
C GLY A 117 12.76 -10.05 -2.59
N ALA A 118 12.48 -8.78 -2.28
CA ALA A 118 11.12 -8.30 -2.12
C ALA A 118 10.59 -7.74 -3.44
N ILE A 119 9.37 -8.13 -3.80
CA ILE A 119 8.69 -7.65 -5.01
C ILE A 119 7.52 -6.78 -4.59
N TRP A 120 7.42 -5.62 -5.23
CA TRP A 120 6.38 -4.63 -4.96
C TRP A 120 5.68 -4.28 -6.27
N PHE A 121 4.40 -4.02 -6.19
CA PHE A 121 3.69 -3.31 -7.25
C PHE A 121 3.38 -1.91 -6.75
N ASN A 122 3.71 -0.88 -7.51
CA ASN A 122 3.58 0.51 -7.09
C ASN A 122 2.99 1.40 -8.18
N HIS A 123 2.27 2.44 -7.73
CA HIS A 123 1.77 3.53 -8.54
C HIS A 123 1.90 4.83 -7.74
N ASN A 124 2.34 5.90 -8.36
CA ASN A 124 2.53 7.19 -7.72
C ASN A 124 1.62 8.25 -8.34
N LEU A 125 1.03 9.09 -7.50
CA LEU A 125 0.23 10.24 -7.90
C LEU A 125 0.95 11.52 -7.52
N LEU A 126 0.86 12.56 -8.36
CA LEU A 126 1.28 13.90 -7.97
C LEU A 126 0.25 14.46 -6.99
N GLY A 127 0.64 14.64 -5.72
CA GLY A 127 -0.28 14.96 -4.64
C GLY A 127 -1.06 16.25 -4.84
N GLN A 128 -0.45 17.25 -5.46
CA GLN A 128 -1.10 18.53 -5.78
C GLN A 128 -2.23 18.42 -6.83
N PHE A 129 -2.29 17.31 -7.57
CA PHE A 129 -3.33 17.03 -8.58
C PHE A 129 -4.18 15.80 -8.22
N ALA A 130 -3.83 15.09 -7.15
CA ALA A 130 -4.54 13.89 -6.75
C ALA A 130 -5.97 14.23 -6.30
N ALA A 131 -6.95 13.64 -6.97
CA ALA A 131 -8.35 13.68 -6.55
C ALA A 131 -8.70 12.45 -5.71
N PRO A 132 -9.70 12.54 -4.80
CA PRO A 132 -10.15 11.40 -4.01
C PRO A 132 -10.54 10.18 -4.85
N GLU A 133 -11.16 10.38 -6.01
CA GLU A 133 -11.59 9.32 -6.93
C GLU A 133 -10.38 8.66 -7.63
N GLU A 134 -9.37 9.44 -7.98
CA GLU A 134 -8.12 8.94 -8.56
C GLU A 134 -7.33 8.10 -7.53
N LEU A 135 -7.30 8.56 -6.28
CA LEU A 135 -6.69 7.81 -5.18
C LEU A 135 -7.39 6.47 -4.98
N GLU A 136 -8.73 6.44 -4.96
CA GLU A 136 -9.52 5.21 -4.83
C GLU A 136 -9.23 4.24 -5.97
N ALA A 137 -9.28 4.72 -7.21
CA ALA A 137 -8.98 3.91 -8.40
C ALA A 137 -7.55 3.36 -8.36
N THR A 138 -6.58 4.16 -7.93
CA THR A 138 -5.19 3.76 -7.78
C THR A 138 -5.02 2.68 -6.71
N ILE A 139 -5.65 2.85 -5.55
CA ILE A 139 -5.63 1.85 -4.47
C ILE A 139 -6.21 0.52 -4.97
N ALA A 140 -7.38 0.55 -5.63
CA ALA A 140 -8.02 -0.63 -6.18
C ALA A 140 -7.12 -1.34 -7.20
N ALA A 141 -6.55 -0.60 -8.15
CA ALA A 141 -5.65 -1.15 -9.16
C ALA A 141 -4.39 -1.80 -8.55
N VAL A 142 -3.80 -1.18 -7.52
CA VAL A 142 -2.63 -1.74 -6.83
C VAL A 142 -2.99 -3.03 -6.09
N ILE A 143 -4.12 -3.06 -5.37
CA ILE A 143 -4.60 -4.24 -4.66
C ILE A 143 -4.90 -5.39 -5.62
N GLU A 144 -5.69 -5.13 -6.67
CA GLU A 144 -6.07 -6.14 -7.64
C GLU A 144 -4.86 -6.73 -8.36
N THR A 145 -3.92 -5.88 -8.76
CA THR A 145 -2.69 -6.34 -9.41
C THR A 145 -1.83 -7.17 -8.47
N ALA A 146 -1.64 -6.71 -7.23
CA ALA A 146 -0.86 -7.45 -6.25
C ALA A 146 -1.45 -8.84 -5.99
N ASN A 147 -2.74 -8.92 -5.69
CA ASN A 147 -3.42 -10.20 -5.43
C ASN A 147 -3.47 -11.13 -6.66
N ARG A 148 -3.44 -10.57 -7.87
CA ARG A 148 -3.42 -11.36 -9.11
C ARG A 148 -2.10 -12.06 -9.34
N PHE A 149 -0.99 -11.42 -8.97
CA PHE A 149 0.34 -11.90 -9.33
C PHE A 149 1.14 -12.52 -8.18
N ASP A 150 0.75 -12.33 -6.92
CA ASP A 150 1.49 -12.82 -5.76
C ASP A 150 1.64 -14.35 -5.74
N ASP A 151 0.57 -15.10 -6.02
CA ASP A 151 0.59 -16.55 -6.12
C ASP A 151 1.36 -17.04 -7.36
N GLU A 152 1.24 -16.35 -8.50
CA GLU A 152 2.00 -16.67 -9.72
C GLU A 152 3.50 -16.51 -9.47
N ILE A 153 3.91 -15.40 -8.85
CA ILE A 153 5.32 -15.16 -8.48
C ILE A 153 5.84 -16.24 -7.56
N LYS A 154 5.09 -16.55 -6.48
CA LYS A 154 5.45 -17.60 -5.52
C LYS A 154 5.60 -18.97 -6.19
N THR A 155 4.66 -19.34 -7.05
CA THR A 155 4.65 -20.63 -7.72
C THR A 155 5.80 -20.76 -8.70
N ARG A 156 6.12 -19.71 -9.45
CA ARG A 156 7.10 -19.74 -10.54
C ARG A 156 8.52 -19.50 -10.06
N PHE A 157 8.71 -18.58 -9.13
CA PHE A 157 10.04 -18.10 -8.73
C PHE A 157 10.37 -18.41 -7.27
N GLY A 158 9.42 -18.94 -6.50
CA GLY A 158 9.61 -19.23 -5.08
C GLY A 158 9.38 -18.00 -4.18
N GLY A 159 10.01 -18.02 -3.00
CA GLY A 159 9.74 -17.01 -1.99
C GLY A 159 8.45 -17.28 -1.21
N ARG A 160 7.92 -16.28 -0.54
CA ARG A 160 6.69 -16.35 0.26
C ARG A 160 5.82 -15.12 0.02
N LEU A 161 4.51 -15.26 0.23
CA LEU A 161 3.61 -14.11 0.21
C LEU A 161 3.97 -13.13 1.34
N TYR A 162 3.73 -11.85 1.12
CA TYR A 162 4.02 -10.85 2.15
C TYR A 162 3.27 -11.13 3.45
N VAL A 163 1.99 -11.49 3.38
CA VAL A 163 1.16 -11.78 4.56
C VAL A 163 1.63 -12.99 5.37
N GLU A 164 2.32 -13.94 4.75
CA GLU A 164 2.89 -15.12 5.42
C GLU A 164 4.13 -14.80 6.26
N GLY A 165 4.72 -13.61 6.08
CA GLY A 165 5.92 -13.19 6.76
C GLY A 165 5.88 -11.78 7.34
N ALA A 166 4.69 -11.21 7.45
CA ALA A 166 4.48 -9.79 7.76
C ALA A 166 4.80 -9.37 9.20
N GLU A 167 5.19 -10.28 10.09
CA GLU A 167 5.68 -9.91 11.40
C GLU A 167 7.06 -9.24 11.26
N GLY A 168 7.08 -7.89 11.24
CA GLY A 168 8.29 -7.09 11.34
C GLY A 168 8.88 -6.52 10.04
N VAL A 169 8.28 -6.75 8.87
CA VAL A 169 8.73 -6.10 7.63
C VAL A 169 8.13 -4.71 7.53
N VAL A 170 8.95 -3.72 7.83
CA VAL A 170 8.64 -2.30 7.61
C VAL A 170 9.03 -1.98 6.16
N PRO A 171 8.13 -1.38 5.35
CA PRO A 171 8.54 -0.89 4.04
C PRO A 171 9.67 0.12 4.22
N PRO A 172 10.67 0.13 3.32
CA PRO A 172 11.73 1.10 3.40
C PRO A 172 11.15 2.52 3.36
N PRO A 173 11.75 3.47 4.08
CA PRO A 173 11.36 4.87 4.02
C PRO A 173 11.33 5.30 2.56
N ALA A 174 10.39 6.20 2.23
CA ALA A 174 10.35 6.79 0.91
C ALA A 174 11.75 7.38 0.63
N ALA A 175 12.49 6.77 -0.31
CA ALA A 175 13.75 7.35 -0.73
C ALA A 175 13.47 8.79 -1.19
N PRO A 176 14.31 9.78 -0.83
CA PRO A 176 14.16 11.13 -1.35
C PRO A 176 14.13 11.01 -2.87
N GLY A 177 13.03 11.52 -3.46
CA GLY A 177 12.78 11.33 -4.88
C GLY A 177 13.86 12.01 -5.71
N TYR A 178 14.44 11.27 -6.64
CA TYR A 178 15.22 11.85 -7.71
C TYR A 178 14.24 12.47 -8.73
N LEU A 179 14.16 13.76 -8.80
CA LEU A 179 13.79 14.56 -9.95
C LEU A 179 14.74 15.74 -10.07
#